data_9526a6ee53abb1653ed175e7e96498f3
#
_entry.id   9526a6ee53abb1653ed175e7e96498f3
#
_cell.length_a   1.000
_cell.length_b   1.000
_cell.length_c   1.000
_cell.angle_alpha   90.00
_cell.angle_beta   90.00
_cell.angle_gamma   90.00
#
_symmetry.space_group_name_H-M   'P 1'
#
loop_
_entity.id
_entity.type
_entity.pdbx_description
1 polymer ?
#
loop_
_entity_poly.entity_id
_entity_poly.type
_entity_poly.pdbx_seq_one_letter_code
_entity_poly.pdbx_strand_id
1 'polypeptide(L)'
;PQRFNEPETNAYAVKDLKNCIRFIEETYHVKWDWDAFWEKAEEYNKTTQCMLDKWDVNCTPYPQVIGSALSLQREYEFQTAACLDPFMTKQDEKVTKMMLKGYEEDREADRRDYKYRAIVWCCPAPYYTHFTTWAEHTWGIRTLVDMESMLSYHFYHIGDKEQALTDMAMAYERMMMRSHSNGGYVNALDECWKMCEKFNANIVIMY
;
A
#
# COMPACT_ATOMS: atom_id res chain seq x y z
N PRO A 1 22.86 4.95 -12.77
CA PRO A 1 22.19 3.68 -12.51
C PRO A 1 21.81 3.64 -11.05
N GLN A 2 20.55 3.39 -10.79
CA GLN A 2 20.08 3.41 -9.42
C GLN A 2 20.26 2.05 -8.80
N ARG A 3 20.89 2.09 -7.66
CA ARG A 3 21.27 0.91 -6.90
C ARG A 3 20.30 0.63 -5.75
N PHE A 4 18.99 0.81 -6.01
CA PHE A 4 17.98 0.35 -5.08
C PHE A 4 17.99 -1.16 -5.06
N ASN A 5 17.82 -1.73 -3.90
CA ASN A 5 17.81 -3.18 -3.67
C ASN A 5 19.16 -3.91 -3.90
N GLU A 6 20.27 -3.20 -4.10
CA GLU A 6 21.57 -3.86 -4.02
C GLU A 6 21.86 -4.26 -2.55
N PRO A 7 22.43 -5.44 -2.31
CA PRO A 7 22.71 -5.92 -0.95
C PRO A 7 23.50 -4.92 -0.09
N GLU A 8 24.44 -4.21 -0.71
CA GLU A 8 25.26 -3.20 -0.04
C GLU A 8 24.44 -1.98 0.41
N THR A 9 23.52 -1.51 -0.43
CA THR A 9 22.61 -0.39 -0.11
C THR A 9 21.67 -0.79 1.02
N ASN A 10 21.14 -2.01 0.97
CA ASN A 10 20.27 -2.53 2.00
C ASN A 10 21.01 -2.67 3.35
N ALA A 11 22.22 -3.20 3.33
CA ALA A 11 23.06 -3.30 4.53
C ALA A 11 23.39 -1.92 5.14
N TYR A 12 23.61 -0.92 4.28
CA TYR A 12 23.84 0.46 4.72
C TYR A 12 22.58 1.04 5.38
N ALA A 13 21.40 0.87 4.77
CA ALA A 13 20.13 1.36 5.32
C ALA A 13 19.83 0.71 6.69
N VAL A 14 20.06 -0.58 6.84
CA VAL A 14 19.93 -1.29 8.14
C VAL A 14 20.90 -0.75 9.18
N LYS A 15 22.14 -0.48 8.78
CA LYS A 15 23.16 0.12 9.69
C LYS A 15 22.73 1.52 10.15
N ASP A 16 22.21 2.34 9.25
CA ASP A 16 21.73 3.68 9.58
C ASP A 16 20.52 3.63 10.51
N LEU A 17 19.58 2.72 10.28
CA LEU A 17 18.46 2.50 11.19
C LEU A 17 18.93 2.12 12.61
N LYS A 18 19.87 1.19 12.72
CA LYS A 18 20.48 0.82 14.01
C LYS A 18 21.18 2.01 14.69
N ASN A 19 21.87 2.84 13.92
CA ASN A 19 22.49 4.06 14.44
C ASN A 19 21.43 5.07 14.92
N CYS A 20 20.32 5.22 14.21
CA CYS A 20 19.21 6.07 14.60
C CYS A 20 18.58 5.59 15.94
N ILE A 21 18.30 4.29 16.05
CA ILE A 21 17.79 3.69 17.29
C ILE A 21 18.73 3.97 18.45
N ARG A 22 20.02 3.68 18.28
CA ARG A 22 21.03 3.93 19.31
C ARG A 22 21.10 5.41 19.70
N PHE A 23 21.07 6.32 18.73
CA PHE A 23 21.06 7.77 18.99
C PHE A 23 19.85 8.18 19.84
N ILE A 24 18.67 7.64 19.56
CA ILE A 24 17.46 7.90 20.34
C ILE A 24 17.62 7.34 21.75
N GLU A 25 18.09 6.11 21.90
CA GLU A 25 18.33 5.47 23.21
C GLU A 25 19.28 6.30 24.09
N GLU A 26 20.40 6.74 23.51
CA GLU A 26 21.41 7.52 24.22
C GLU A 26 20.92 8.94 24.55
N THR A 27 20.24 9.61 23.62
CA THR A 27 19.81 11.00 23.78
C THR A 27 18.66 11.15 24.79
N TYR A 28 17.69 10.23 24.73
CA TYR A 28 16.48 10.29 25.57
C TYR A 28 16.52 9.34 26.76
N HIS A 29 17.62 8.60 26.94
CA HIS A 29 17.79 7.62 28.03
C HIS A 29 16.67 6.57 28.09
N VAL A 30 16.21 6.14 26.94
CA VAL A 30 15.21 5.08 26.76
C VAL A 30 15.87 3.81 26.21
N LYS A 31 15.12 2.70 26.17
CA LYS A 31 15.53 1.47 25.51
C LYS A 31 14.48 1.07 24.47
N TRP A 32 14.96 0.54 23.36
CA TRP A 32 14.09 -0.05 22.37
C TRP A 32 13.33 -1.24 22.96
N ASP A 33 12.01 -1.14 22.96
CA ASP A 33 11.12 -2.15 23.49
C ASP A 33 10.70 -3.12 22.38
N TRP A 34 11.29 -4.30 22.39
CA TRP A 34 11.00 -5.33 21.40
C TRP A 34 9.60 -5.94 21.56
N ASP A 35 9.09 -6.04 22.77
CA ASP A 35 7.77 -6.63 23.00
C ASP A 35 6.68 -5.70 22.46
N ALA A 36 6.81 -4.40 22.77
CA ALA A 36 5.93 -3.39 22.18
C ALA A 36 6.08 -3.31 20.64
N PHE A 37 7.30 -3.48 20.12
CA PHE A 37 7.51 -3.54 18.67
C PHE A 37 6.78 -4.73 18.03
N TRP A 38 6.88 -5.93 18.62
CA TRP A 38 6.22 -7.12 18.08
C TRP A 38 4.71 -6.98 18.06
N GLU A 39 4.12 -6.46 19.14
CA GLU A 39 2.68 -6.16 19.18
C GLU A 39 2.25 -5.28 17.99
N LYS A 40 2.99 -4.21 17.73
CA LYS A 40 2.69 -3.28 16.64
C LYS A 40 2.97 -3.87 15.25
N ALA A 41 4.02 -4.66 15.12
CA ALA A 41 4.36 -5.34 13.88
C ALA A 41 3.30 -6.39 13.48
N GLU A 42 2.73 -7.10 14.45
CA GLU A 42 1.61 -8.01 14.21
C GLU A 42 0.36 -7.29 13.70
N GLU A 43 -0.01 -6.15 14.30
CA GLU A 43 -1.14 -5.34 13.83
C GLU A 43 -0.89 -4.80 12.42
N TYR A 44 0.33 -4.30 12.16
CA TYR A 44 0.74 -3.86 10.84
C TYR A 44 0.62 -4.98 9.79
N ASN A 45 1.07 -6.19 10.12
CA ASN A 45 0.98 -7.33 9.21
C ASN A 45 -0.48 -7.68 8.89
N LYS A 46 -1.39 -7.63 9.88
CA LYS A 46 -2.83 -7.88 9.66
C LYS A 46 -3.45 -6.83 8.72
N THR A 47 -3.20 -5.55 8.98
CA THR A 47 -3.73 -4.47 8.11
C THR A 47 -3.13 -4.54 6.71
N THR A 48 -1.85 -4.88 6.58
CA THR A 48 -1.21 -5.10 5.28
C THR A 48 -1.86 -6.26 4.52
N GLN A 49 -2.14 -7.38 5.19
CA GLN A 49 -2.84 -8.50 4.55
C GLN A 49 -4.25 -8.09 4.10
N CYS A 50 -5.02 -7.44 4.96
CA CYS A 50 -6.35 -6.92 4.59
C CYS A 50 -6.30 -6.01 3.36
N MET A 51 -5.28 -5.17 3.24
CA MET A 51 -5.12 -4.29 2.08
C MET A 51 -4.81 -5.08 0.81
N LEU A 52 -3.91 -6.07 0.89
CA LEU A 52 -3.59 -6.95 -0.24
C LEU A 52 -4.82 -7.73 -0.71
N ASP A 53 -5.61 -8.28 0.21
CA ASP A 53 -6.84 -8.99 -0.12
C ASP A 53 -7.83 -8.09 -0.87
N LYS A 54 -7.97 -6.83 -0.46
CA LYS A 54 -8.81 -5.84 -1.15
C LYS A 54 -8.28 -5.51 -2.55
N TRP A 55 -6.95 -5.38 -2.70
CA TRP A 55 -6.34 -5.17 -4.00
C TRP A 55 -6.54 -6.37 -4.93
N ASP A 56 -6.42 -7.58 -4.41
CA ASP A 56 -6.64 -8.79 -5.20
C ASP A 56 -8.08 -8.87 -5.72
N VAL A 57 -9.07 -8.48 -4.92
CA VAL A 57 -10.46 -8.32 -5.39
C VAL A 57 -10.55 -7.30 -6.53
N ASN A 58 -9.91 -6.14 -6.40
CA ASN A 58 -9.93 -5.11 -7.44
C ASN A 58 -9.16 -5.51 -8.72
N CYS A 59 -8.25 -6.48 -8.65
CA CYS A 59 -7.59 -7.05 -9.84
C CYS A 59 -8.54 -7.94 -10.66
N THR A 60 -9.60 -8.47 -10.05
CA THR A 60 -10.56 -9.37 -10.71
C THR A 60 -11.50 -8.62 -11.67
N PRO A 61 -12.31 -9.34 -12.48
CA PRO A 61 -13.38 -8.71 -13.25
C PRO A 61 -14.53 -8.12 -12.41
N TYR A 62 -14.53 -8.32 -11.10
CA TYR A 62 -15.59 -7.90 -10.17
C TYR A 62 -15.06 -7.03 -9.03
N PRO A 63 -14.45 -5.86 -9.34
CA PRO A 63 -13.92 -4.95 -8.34
C PRO A 63 -15.03 -4.39 -7.45
N GLN A 64 -14.81 -4.34 -6.15
CA GLN A 64 -15.85 -4.00 -5.16
C GLN A 64 -15.79 -2.57 -4.64
N VAL A 65 -14.63 -1.93 -4.68
CA VAL A 65 -14.44 -0.59 -4.13
C VAL A 65 -13.66 0.28 -5.11
N ILE A 66 -14.07 1.56 -5.17
CA ILE A 66 -13.32 2.58 -5.90
C ILE A 66 -11.89 2.65 -5.34
N GLY A 67 -10.89 2.50 -6.20
CA GLY A 67 -9.49 2.47 -5.83
C GLY A 67 -9.04 3.65 -4.97
N SER A 68 -9.57 4.86 -5.24
CA SER A 68 -9.29 6.05 -4.43
C SER A 68 -9.73 5.95 -2.97
N ALA A 69 -10.81 5.23 -2.68
CA ALA A 69 -11.26 5.04 -1.30
C ALA A 69 -10.28 4.13 -0.53
N LEU A 70 -9.77 3.08 -1.18
CA LEU A 70 -8.74 2.22 -0.58
C LEU A 70 -7.43 2.97 -0.37
N SER A 71 -7.06 3.83 -1.31
CA SER A 71 -5.86 4.66 -1.23
C SER A 71 -5.91 5.63 -0.07
N LEU A 72 -7.00 6.38 0.05
CA LEU A 72 -7.19 7.31 1.16
C LEU A 72 -7.23 6.60 2.51
N GLN A 73 -7.83 5.41 2.57
CA GLN A 73 -7.79 4.60 3.78
C GLN A 73 -6.34 4.24 4.14
N ARG A 74 -5.56 3.72 3.18
CA ARG A 74 -4.18 3.31 3.42
C ARG A 74 -3.28 4.49 3.77
N GLU A 75 -3.43 5.60 3.08
CA GLU A 75 -2.69 6.83 3.38
C GLU A 75 -3.00 7.34 4.79
N TYR A 76 -4.27 7.39 5.15
CA TYR A 76 -4.68 7.76 6.52
C TYR A 76 -4.05 6.83 7.56
N GLU A 77 -4.16 5.52 7.39
CA GLU A 77 -3.60 4.53 8.30
C GLU A 77 -2.09 4.68 8.46
N PHE A 78 -1.40 4.95 7.36
CA PHE A 78 0.06 5.11 7.37
C PHE A 78 0.49 6.43 8.03
N GLN A 79 -0.14 7.55 7.68
CA GLN A 79 0.23 8.88 8.20
C GLN A 79 -0.11 9.06 9.68
N THR A 80 -1.17 8.42 10.15
CA THR A 80 -1.62 8.52 11.54
C THR A 80 -1.16 7.37 12.42
N ALA A 81 -0.38 6.42 11.87
CA ALA A 81 -0.04 5.15 12.51
C ALA A 81 -1.27 4.31 12.95
N ALA A 82 -2.44 4.56 12.34
CA ALA A 82 -3.67 3.81 12.63
C ALA A 82 -3.57 2.33 12.21
N CYS A 83 -2.66 1.99 11.28
CA CYS A 83 -2.32 0.61 10.94
C CYS A 83 -1.68 -0.18 12.10
N LEU A 84 -1.34 0.49 13.20
CA LEU A 84 -0.82 -0.11 14.43
C LEU A 84 -1.88 -0.17 15.55
N ASP A 85 -3.13 0.21 15.26
CA ASP A 85 -4.22 0.25 16.22
C ASP A 85 -5.12 -0.98 16.05
N PRO A 86 -5.27 -1.84 17.08
CA PRO A 86 -6.14 -3.01 17.02
C PRO A 86 -7.60 -2.70 16.70
N PHE A 87 -8.09 -1.50 17.01
CA PHE A 87 -9.43 -1.08 16.63
C PHE A 87 -9.54 -0.92 15.10
N MET A 88 -8.56 -0.26 14.49
CA MET A 88 -8.53 -0.07 13.04
C MET A 88 -8.36 -1.40 12.30
N THR A 89 -7.51 -2.29 12.81
CA THR A 89 -7.36 -3.65 12.26
C THR A 89 -8.71 -4.38 12.19
N LYS A 90 -9.52 -4.32 13.25
CA LYS A 90 -10.87 -4.94 13.26
C LYS A 90 -11.82 -4.31 12.25
N GLN A 91 -11.75 -2.98 12.05
CA GLN A 91 -12.56 -2.31 11.02
C GLN A 91 -12.12 -2.74 9.61
N ASP A 92 -10.82 -2.83 9.40
CA ASP A 92 -10.23 -3.27 8.15
C ASP A 92 -10.61 -4.71 7.78
N GLU A 93 -10.51 -5.63 8.73
CA GLU A 93 -10.99 -7.01 8.58
C GLU A 93 -12.48 -7.07 8.22
N LYS A 94 -13.30 -6.22 8.84
CA LYS A 94 -14.73 -6.15 8.54
C LYS A 94 -14.99 -5.68 7.12
N VAL A 95 -14.31 -4.63 6.67
CA VAL A 95 -14.43 -4.11 5.30
C VAL A 95 -13.95 -5.16 4.31
N THR A 96 -12.82 -5.83 4.57
CA THR A 96 -12.30 -6.90 3.73
C THR A 96 -13.31 -8.03 3.57
N LYS A 97 -13.93 -8.49 4.67
CA LYS A 97 -14.99 -9.51 4.61
C LYS A 97 -16.21 -9.08 3.79
N MET A 98 -16.60 -7.80 3.89
CA MET A 98 -17.70 -7.26 3.09
C MET A 98 -17.36 -7.24 1.60
N MET A 99 -16.12 -6.84 1.25
CA MET A 99 -15.66 -6.85 -0.14
C MET A 99 -15.58 -8.27 -0.71
N LEU A 100 -15.06 -9.22 0.04
CA LEU A 100 -15.00 -10.62 -0.38
C LEU A 100 -16.40 -11.20 -0.63
N LYS A 101 -17.35 -10.88 0.25
CA LYS A 101 -18.75 -11.29 0.06
C LYS A 101 -19.36 -10.67 -1.20
N GLY A 102 -19.19 -9.36 -1.40
CA GLY A 102 -19.69 -8.69 -2.61
C GLY A 102 -19.05 -9.25 -3.89
N TYR A 103 -17.75 -9.56 -3.84
CA TYR A 103 -17.05 -10.22 -4.94
C TYR A 103 -17.68 -11.58 -5.31
N GLU A 104 -17.97 -12.43 -4.32
CA GLU A 104 -18.61 -13.73 -4.58
C GLU A 104 -20.00 -13.57 -5.19
N GLU A 105 -20.82 -12.65 -4.67
CA GLU A 105 -22.15 -12.35 -5.19
C GLU A 105 -22.10 -11.85 -6.64
N ASP A 106 -21.17 -10.95 -6.96
CA ASP A 106 -21.02 -10.40 -8.31
C ASP A 106 -20.46 -11.44 -9.29
N ARG A 107 -19.53 -12.27 -8.82
CA ARG A 107 -18.97 -13.37 -9.61
C ARG A 107 -20.05 -14.41 -9.96
N GLU A 108 -20.87 -14.81 -9.01
CA GLU A 108 -21.95 -15.78 -9.22
C GLU A 108 -23.01 -15.24 -10.19
N ALA A 109 -23.30 -13.93 -10.11
CA ALA A 109 -24.27 -13.27 -10.99
C ALA A 109 -23.69 -12.78 -12.33
N ASP A 110 -22.39 -12.92 -12.56
CA ASP A 110 -21.61 -12.29 -13.65
C ASP A 110 -21.94 -10.79 -13.80
N ARG A 111 -22.05 -10.09 -12.66
CA ARG A 111 -22.43 -8.67 -12.63
C ARG A 111 -21.21 -7.76 -12.72
N ARG A 112 -21.13 -7.00 -13.80
CA ARG A 112 -20.06 -6.01 -14.07
C ARG A 112 -20.71 -4.69 -14.43
N ASP A 113 -20.63 -3.73 -13.53
CA ASP A 113 -21.28 -2.43 -13.64
C ASP A 113 -20.33 -1.29 -14.07
N TYR A 114 -19.27 -1.64 -14.77
CA TYR A 114 -18.29 -0.70 -15.32
C TYR A 114 -18.08 -0.93 -16.83
N LYS A 115 -17.62 0.11 -17.54
CA LYS A 115 -17.24 0.04 -18.96
C LYS A 115 -15.74 0.00 -19.15
N TYR A 116 -15.02 0.74 -18.34
CA TYR A 116 -13.57 0.91 -18.41
C TYR A 116 -12.94 0.72 -17.05
N ARG A 117 -11.73 0.19 -17.06
CA ARG A 117 -10.89 -0.02 -15.89
C ARG A 117 -9.75 0.99 -15.92
N ALA A 118 -9.56 1.74 -14.87
CA ALA A 118 -8.55 2.80 -14.81
C ALA A 118 -7.62 2.65 -13.63
N ILE A 119 -6.36 3.01 -13.83
CA ILE A 119 -5.43 3.32 -12.75
C ILE A 119 -5.16 4.83 -12.74
N VAL A 120 -4.87 5.38 -11.59
CA VAL A 120 -4.46 6.78 -11.46
C VAL A 120 -2.98 6.82 -11.11
N TRP A 121 -2.22 7.43 -11.99
CA TRP A 121 -0.76 7.51 -11.88
C TRP A 121 -0.34 8.91 -11.45
N CYS A 122 -0.66 9.24 -10.23
CA CYS A 122 -0.31 10.50 -9.57
C CYS A 122 -0.67 10.44 -8.09
N CYS A 123 -0.24 11.44 -7.33
CA CYS A 123 -0.68 11.67 -5.97
C CYS A 123 -2.18 12.04 -5.95
N PRO A 124 -3.01 11.44 -5.09
CA PRO A 124 -4.41 11.78 -5.01
C PRO A 124 -4.59 13.24 -4.56
N ALA A 125 -5.23 14.04 -5.39
CA ALA A 125 -5.61 15.39 -5.00
C ALA A 125 -6.78 15.35 -4.00
N PRO A 126 -6.94 16.36 -3.13
CA PRO A 126 -8.04 16.39 -2.14
C PRO A 126 -9.46 16.25 -2.73
N TYR A 127 -9.64 16.61 -3.99
CA TYR A 127 -10.91 16.46 -4.73
C TYR A 127 -11.02 15.15 -5.51
N TYR A 128 -10.04 14.27 -5.38
CA TYR A 128 -9.89 13.05 -6.16
C TYR A 128 -11.08 12.07 -6.01
N THR A 129 -11.60 11.93 -4.81
CA THR A 129 -12.79 11.09 -4.57
C THR A 129 -14.01 11.57 -5.34
N HIS A 130 -14.21 12.87 -5.46
CA HIS A 130 -15.30 13.42 -6.27
C HIS A 130 -15.10 13.15 -7.76
N PHE A 131 -13.87 13.31 -8.25
CA PHE A 131 -13.53 13.02 -9.64
C PHE A 131 -13.74 11.55 -9.97
N THR A 132 -13.25 10.64 -9.17
CA THR A 132 -13.38 9.19 -9.42
C THR A 132 -14.82 8.73 -9.32
N THR A 133 -15.59 9.23 -8.36
CA THR A 133 -17.03 8.95 -8.23
C THR A 133 -17.80 9.48 -9.44
N TRP A 134 -17.53 10.70 -9.88
CA TRP A 134 -18.13 11.27 -11.10
C TRP A 134 -17.77 10.45 -12.35
N ALA A 135 -16.51 10.09 -12.52
CA ALA A 135 -16.05 9.31 -13.67
C ALA A 135 -16.74 7.94 -13.73
N GLU A 136 -16.92 7.29 -12.58
CA GLU A 136 -17.61 6.01 -12.49
C GLU A 136 -19.09 6.15 -12.84
N HIS A 137 -19.82 7.05 -12.20
CA HIS A 137 -21.26 7.21 -12.42
C HIS A 137 -21.62 7.78 -13.78
N THR A 138 -20.79 8.68 -14.33
CA THR A 138 -21.09 9.34 -15.61
C THR A 138 -20.60 8.55 -16.81
N TRP A 139 -19.43 7.93 -16.70
CA TRP A 139 -18.74 7.32 -17.84
C TRP A 139 -18.54 5.83 -17.71
N GLY A 140 -18.81 5.27 -16.52
CA GLY A 140 -18.53 3.86 -16.22
C GLY A 140 -17.02 3.55 -16.12
N ILE A 141 -16.23 4.56 -15.71
CA ILE A 141 -14.78 4.41 -15.52
C ILE A 141 -14.54 4.02 -14.07
N ARG A 142 -14.30 2.73 -13.81
CA ARG A 142 -13.93 2.23 -12.48
C ARG A 142 -12.43 2.45 -12.25
N THR A 143 -12.08 3.31 -11.30
CA THR A 143 -10.71 3.44 -10.82
C THR A 143 -10.41 2.34 -9.81
N LEU A 144 -9.32 1.61 -10.02
CA LEU A 144 -8.98 0.39 -9.29
C LEU A 144 -7.90 0.60 -8.25
N VAL A 145 -6.95 1.46 -8.56
CA VAL A 145 -5.76 1.76 -7.75
C VAL A 145 -5.19 3.09 -8.16
N ASP A 146 -4.50 3.75 -7.25
CA ASP A 146 -3.61 4.85 -7.58
C ASP A 146 -2.18 4.59 -7.12
N MET A 147 -1.27 5.45 -7.52
CA MET A 147 0.15 5.30 -7.26
C MET A 147 0.48 5.34 -5.76
N GLU A 148 -0.19 6.17 -4.98
CA GLU A 148 0.13 6.34 -3.56
C GLU A 148 -0.35 5.21 -2.68
N SER A 149 -1.43 4.55 -3.06
CA SER A 149 -1.93 3.40 -2.32
C SER A 149 -0.96 2.22 -2.26
N MET A 150 0.06 2.25 -3.10
CA MET A 150 1.11 1.23 -3.13
C MET A 150 2.26 1.51 -2.15
N LEU A 151 2.07 2.43 -1.22
CA LEU A 151 3.01 2.70 -0.15
C LEU A 151 3.18 1.45 0.73
N SER A 152 4.37 0.86 0.65
CA SER A 152 4.87 -0.11 1.61
C SER A 152 3.98 -1.35 1.87
N TYR A 153 4.05 -2.32 0.97
CA TYR A 153 3.52 -3.66 1.19
C TYR A 153 4.66 -4.61 1.56
N HIS A 154 4.93 -4.72 2.83
CA HIS A 154 5.87 -5.72 3.34
C HIS A 154 5.34 -6.25 4.65
N PHE A 155 5.87 -7.40 5.05
CA PHE A 155 5.54 -8.02 6.32
C PHE A 155 6.78 -8.02 7.20
N TYR A 156 6.59 -7.78 8.49
CA TYR A 156 7.62 -7.95 9.49
C TYR A 156 7.76 -9.41 9.86
N HIS A 157 8.97 -9.91 9.92
CA HIS A 157 9.30 -11.23 10.44
C HIS A 157 9.29 -11.20 11.97
N ILE A 158 8.20 -11.68 12.55
CA ILE A 158 7.99 -11.66 14.00
C ILE A 158 8.97 -12.61 14.69
N GLY A 159 9.61 -12.12 15.76
CA GLY A 159 10.57 -12.89 16.58
C GLY A 159 12.00 -12.88 16.07
N ASP A 160 12.28 -12.44 14.85
CA ASP A 160 13.63 -12.25 14.32
C ASP A 160 14.01 -10.77 14.27
N LYS A 161 14.77 -10.33 15.28
CA LYS A 161 15.15 -8.92 15.47
C LYS A 161 15.97 -8.36 14.30
N GLU A 162 16.91 -9.14 13.76
CA GLU A 162 17.78 -8.69 12.67
C GLU A 162 16.98 -8.59 11.35
N GLN A 163 16.13 -9.58 11.09
CA GLN A 163 15.27 -9.55 9.92
C GLN A 163 14.23 -8.44 10.03
N ALA A 164 13.64 -8.20 11.20
CA ALA A 164 12.67 -7.13 11.40
C ALA A 164 13.27 -5.73 11.18
N LEU A 165 14.51 -5.50 11.58
CA LEU A 165 15.22 -4.26 11.25
C LEU A 165 15.51 -4.13 9.77
N THR A 166 15.79 -5.25 9.10
CA THR A 166 15.92 -5.30 7.65
C THR A 166 14.58 -4.99 6.97
N ASP A 167 13.48 -5.59 7.41
CA ASP A 167 12.14 -5.34 6.89
C ASP A 167 11.76 -3.86 7.05
N MET A 168 12.05 -3.26 8.22
CA MET A 168 11.81 -1.84 8.48
C MET A 168 12.62 -0.94 7.54
N ALA A 169 13.90 -1.21 7.36
CA ALA A 169 14.73 -0.45 6.43
C ALA A 169 14.25 -0.60 5.00
N MET A 170 13.89 -1.83 4.59
CA MET A 170 13.42 -2.13 3.23
C MET A 170 12.03 -1.55 2.95
N ALA A 171 11.19 -1.35 3.95
CA ALA A 171 9.91 -0.67 3.79
C ALA A 171 10.08 0.71 3.15
N TYR A 172 11.01 1.49 3.66
CA TYR A 172 11.33 2.81 3.14
C TYR A 172 12.06 2.77 1.79
N GLU A 173 12.96 1.80 1.60
CA GLU A 173 13.68 1.63 0.34
C GLU A 173 12.74 1.28 -0.83
N ARG A 174 11.69 0.51 -0.56
CA ARG A 174 10.73 0.04 -1.55
C ARG A 174 9.53 0.96 -1.75
N MET A 175 9.46 2.06 -1.02
CA MET A 175 8.41 3.06 -1.24
C MET A 175 8.45 3.55 -2.69
N MET A 176 7.30 3.52 -3.34
CA MET A 176 7.17 3.92 -4.73
C MET A 176 7.67 5.35 -4.97
N MET A 177 7.33 6.29 -4.10
CA MET A 177 7.83 7.68 -4.18
C MET A 177 9.35 7.74 -4.23
N ARG A 178 10.05 6.90 -3.48
CA ARG A 178 11.50 6.85 -3.51
C ARG A 178 12.02 6.31 -4.84
N SER A 179 11.47 5.22 -5.34
CA SER A 179 11.89 4.64 -6.61
C SER A 179 11.62 5.58 -7.79
N HIS A 180 10.52 6.32 -7.76
CA HIS A 180 10.18 7.30 -8.80
C HIS A 180 11.01 8.59 -8.70
N SER A 181 11.16 9.15 -7.50
CA SER A 181 11.91 10.41 -7.31
C SER A 181 13.40 10.25 -7.57
N ASN A 182 13.95 9.10 -7.27
CA ASN A 182 15.38 8.81 -7.45
C ASN A 182 15.65 7.85 -8.62
N GLY A 183 14.61 7.18 -9.17
CA GLY A 183 14.65 6.13 -10.20
C GLY A 183 14.69 6.61 -11.63
N GLY A 184 14.37 7.86 -11.83
CA GLY A 184 14.14 8.37 -13.16
C GLY A 184 12.84 7.83 -13.78
N TYR A 185 12.41 8.48 -14.86
CA TYR A 185 11.11 8.21 -15.48
C TYR A 185 10.92 6.78 -16.01
N VAL A 186 12.00 6.09 -16.36
CA VAL A 186 11.94 4.71 -16.87
C VAL A 186 11.36 3.76 -15.82
N ASN A 187 11.82 3.87 -14.57
CA ASN A 187 11.27 3.05 -13.48
C ASN A 187 9.79 3.35 -13.24
N ALA A 188 9.42 4.64 -13.28
CA ALA A 188 8.03 5.04 -13.13
C ALA A 188 7.14 4.48 -14.24
N LEU A 189 7.62 4.47 -15.49
CA LEU A 189 6.89 3.86 -16.60
C LEU A 189 6.77 2.34 -16.46
N ASP A 190 7.84 1.66 -16.07
CA ASP A 190 7.83 0.21 -15.88
C ASP A 190 6.84 -0.19 -14.77
N GLU A 191 6.81 0.54 -13.66
CA GLU A 191 5.86 0.29 -12.57
C GLU A 191 4.41 0.59 -13.01
N CYS A 192 4.19 1.70 -13.70
CA CYS A 192 2.88 2.03 -14.28
C CYS A 192 2.39 0.91 -15.21
N TRP A 193 3.27 0.40 -16.07
CA TRP A 193 2.93 -0.68 -17.00
C TRP A 193 2.57 -1.98 -16.27
N LYS A 194 3.37 -2.39 -15.30
CA LYS A 194 3.08 -3.56 -14.45
C LYS A 194 1.73 -3.43 -13.74
N MET A 195 1.39 -2.21 -13.29
CA MET A 195 0.09 -1.94 -12.70
C MET A 195 -1.04 -2.08 -13.70
N CYS A 196 -0.88 -1.55 -14.91
CA CYS A 196 -1.86 -1.73 -15.98
C CYS A 196 -2.11 -3.21 -16.26
N GLU A 197 -1.06 -4.01 -16.35
CA GLU A 197 -1.16 -5.45 -16.57
C GLU A 197 -1.84 -6.16 -15.39
N LYS A 198 -1.38 -5.90 -14.17
CA LYS A 198 -1.92 -6.54 -12.96
C LYS A 198 -3.43 -6.25 -12.77
N PHE A 199 -3.85 -5.01 -12.98
CA PHE A 199 -5.24 -4.59 -12.81
C PHE A 199 -6.06 -4.71 -14.11
N ASN A 200 -5.48 -5.19 -15.20
CA ASN A 200 -6.11 -5.22 -16.51
C ASN A 200 -6.75 -3.87 -16.86
N ALA A 201 -5.99 -2.81 -16.74
CA ALA A 201 -6.45 -1.44 -16.93
C ALA A 201 -6.49 -1.07 -18.42
N ASN A 202 -7.54 -0.37 -18.83
CA ASN A 202 -7.71 0.17 -20.18
C ASN A 202 -7.25 1.65 -20.26
N ILE A 203 -7.23 2.33 -19.12
CA ILE A 203 -7.01 3.77 -19.02
C ILE A 203 -5.99 4.04 -17.92
N VAL A 204 -5.05 4.93 -18.20
CA VAL A 204 -4.19 5.56 -17.20
C VAL A 204 -4.61 7.02 -17.08
N ILE A 205 -4.96 7.44 -15.87
CA ILE A 205 -5.29 8.82 -15.57
C ILE A 205 -4.05 9.46 -14.94
N MET A 206 -3.58 10.52 -15.57
CA MET A 206 -2.47 11.35 -15.07
C MET A 206 -2.94 12.79 -14.93
N TYR A 207 -2.54 13.49 -13.86
CA TYR A 207 -2.84 14.90 -13.65
C TYR A 207 -1.65 15.65 -12.99
#